data_9c1c3b780b2f7de571481eb565d12edd
#
_entry.id   9c1c3b780b2f7de571481eb565d12edd
#
_cell.length_a   1.000
_cell.length_b   1.000
_cell.length_c   1.000
_cell.angle_alpha   90.00
_cell.angle_beta   90.00
_cell.angle_gamma   90.00
#
_symmetry.space_group_name_H-M   'P 1'
#
loop_
_entity.id
_entity.type
_entity.pdbx_description
1 polymer ?
#
loop_
_entity_poly.entity_id
_entity_poly.type
_entity_poly.pdbx_seq_one_letter_code
_entity_poly.pdbx_strand_id
1 'polypeptide(L)'
;TMSYGMILVIVAVLLLGWLHSSRKEAARQDVDRRIVPAVLDAALQQVQFAPNGRITCFGESGLPLPQYDRMTGGEHVRARYRGYEVELCSIELDRDVSYTDPDDPTAVNAPSYDTVYAGLWGICRFGVPMPVSLTFTPRGKLGQLVRSASVQNSVDGFEQQFKLTADNDAALKACLTEEKCRKLLALAGTAEGGFSGSLHRDGTLYFAVENNKGLFK
;
A
#
# COMPACT_ATOMS: atom_id res chain seq x y z
N THR A 1 31.13 42.91 -9.01
CA THR A 1 30.23 42.97 -10.18
C THR A 1 30.24 41.62 -10.87
N MET A 2 29.17 40.82 -10.67
CA MET A 2 28.97 39.59 -11.42
C MET A 2 28.94 39.91 -12.92
N SER A 3 29.82 39.26 -13.70
CA SER A 3 29.88 39.44 -15.15
C SER A 3 28.55 38.97 -15.78
N TYR A 4 27.98 39.75 -16.71
CA TYR A 4 26.79 39.38 -17.48
C TYR A 4 26.86 37.96 -18.07
N GLY A 5 28.05 37.47 -18.43
CA GLY A 5 28.28 36.10 -18.89
C GLY A 5 27.92 35.02 -17.85
N MET A 6 28.20 35.27 -16.57
CA MET A 6 27.91 34.32 -15.51
C MET A 6 26.40 34.22 -15.24
N ILE A 7 25.66 35.33 -15.35
CA ILE A 7 24.19 35.34 -15.22
C ILE A 7 23.55 34.55 -16.37
N LEU A 8 24.03 34.70 -17.61
CA LEU A 8 23.54 33.98 -18.77
C LEU A 8 23.76 32.44 -18.61
N VAL A 9 24.91 32.02 -18.09
CA VAL A 9 25.18 30.58 -17.84
C VAL A 9 24.26 30.05 -16.80
N ILE A 10 24.03 30.74 -15.69
CA ILE A 10 23.11 30.30 -14.62
C ILE A 10 21.69 30.17 -15.17
N VAL A 11 21.20 31.16 -15.93
CA VAL A 11 19.86 31.11 -16.55
C VAL A 11 19.74 29.96 -17.55
N ALA A 12 20.77 29.71 -18.36
CA ALA A 12 20.76 28.56 -19.28
C ALA A 12 20.72 27.21 -18.57
N VAL A 13 21.47 27.03 -17.47
CA VAL A 13 21.45 25.80 -16.66
C VAL A 13 20.09 25.60 -16.01
N LEU A 14 19.47 26.65 -15.47
CA LEU A 14 18.14 26.58 -14.89
C LEU A 14 17.06 26.24 -15.93
N LEU A 15 17.12 26.81 -17.11
CA LEU A 15 16.22 26.52 -18.24
C LEU A 15 16.39 25.09 -18.73
N LEU A 16 17.61 24.58 -18.84
CA LEU A 16 17.86 23.18 -19.24
C LEU A 16 17.37 22.22 -18.18
N GLY A 17 17.56 22.51 -16.91
CA GLY A 17 17.03 21.74 -15.79
C GLY A 17 15.49 21.66 -15.79
N TRP A 18 14.84 22.83 -16.02
CA TRP A 18 13.40 22.93 -16.12
C TRP A 18 12.84 22.18 -17.33
N LEU A 19 13.46 22.29 -18.50
CA LEU A 19 13.07 21.56 -19.71
C LEU A 19 13.25 20.04 -19.55
N HIS A 20 14.31 19.60 -18.86
CA HIS A 20 14.52 18.18 -18.60
C HIS A 20 13.47 17.62 -17.62
N SER A 21 13.15 18.36 -16.58
CA SER A 21 12.09 18.02 -15.61
C SER A 21 10.72 17.94 -16.29
N SER A 22 10.36 18.93 -17.10
CA SER A 22 9.07 18.95 -17.82
C SER A 22 8.92 17.81 -18.83
N ARG A 23 10.02 17.38 -19.48
CA ARG A 23 9.98 16.22 -20.40
C ARG A 23 9.77 14.91 -19.67
N LYS A 24 10.38 14.72 -18.50
CA LYS A 24 10.14 13.52 -17.66
C LYS A 24 8.70 13.47 -17.18
N GLU A 25 8.16 14.59 -16.74
CA GLU A 25 6.77 14.71 -16.29
C GLU A 25 5.79 14.42 -17.43
N ALA A 26 6.02 14.98 -18.63
CA ALA A 26 5.19 14.71 -19.80
C ALA A 26 5.25 13.24 -20.23
N ALA A 27 6.42 12.62 -20.21
CA ALA A 27 6.57 11.19 -20.53
C ALA A 27 5.85 10.32 -19.49
N ARG A 28 5.96 10.64 -18.20
CA ARG A 28 5.24 9.94 -17.14
C ARG A 28 3.72 10.07 -17.31
N GLN A 29 3.22 11.27 -17.59
CA GLN A 29 1.81 11.52 -17.84
C GLN A 29 1.27 10.73 -19.05
N ASP A 30 2.08 10.53 -20.08
CA ASP A 30 1.70 9.75 -21.28
C ASP A 30 1.63 8.24 -20.94
N VAL A 31 2.57 7.73 -20.13
CA VAL A 31 2.53 6.36 -19.60
C VAL A 31 1.28 6.17 -18.73
N ASP A 32 1.04 7.05 -17.77
CA ASP A 32 -0.09 6.97 -16.85
C ASP A 32 -1.44 7.04 -17.60
N ARG A 33 -1.54 7.84 -18.65
CA ARG A 33 -2.80 8.03 -19.39
C ARG A 33 -3.09 6.96 -20.41
N ARG A 34 -2.08 6.36 -21.03
CA ARG A 34 -2.26 5.44 -22.18
C ARG A 34 -1.83 4.02 -21.89
N ILE A 35 -0.67 3.83 -21.26
CA ILE A 35 -0.08 2.50 -21.08
C ILE A 35 -0.70 1.81 -19.88
N VAL A 36 -0.77 2.50 -18.73
CA VAL A 36 -1.29 1.90 -17.50
C VAL A 36 -2.74 1.41 -17.66
N PRO A 37 -3.70 2.21 -18.17
CA PRO A 37 -5.06 1.73 -18.39
C PRO A 37 -5.12 0.54 -19.36
N ALA A 38 -4.36 0.58 -20.47
CA ALA A 38 -4.34 -0.50 -21.45
C ALA A 38 -3.82 -1.83 -20.88
N VAL A 39 -2.81 -1.78 -20.00
CA VAL A 39 -2.30 -2.98 -19.30
C VAL A 39 -3.32 -3.49 -18.28
N LEU A 40 -3.94 -2.59 -17.53
CA LEU A 40 -4.97 -2.96 -16.56
C LEU A 40 -6.22 -3.56 -17.21
N ASP A 41 -6.67 -3.00 -18.35
CA ASP A 41 -7.82 -3.51 -19.13
C ASP A 41 -7.60 -4.94 -19.66
N ALA A 42 -6.36 -5.37 -19.81
CA ALA A 42 -6.04 -6.76 -20.17
C ALA A 42 -6.37 -7.77 -19.05
N ALA A 43 -6.38 -7.35 -17.78
CA ALA A 43 -6.59 -8.21 -16.61
C ALA A 43 -7.87 -7.88 -15.84
N LEU A 44 -8.36 -6.65 -15.94
CA LEU A 44 -9.46 -6.10 -15.19
C LEU A 44 -10.55 -5.56 -16.13
N GLN A 45 -11.75 -5.37 -15.61
CA GLN A 45 -12.88 -4.81 -16.34
C GLN A 45 -13.26 -3.45 -15.75
N GLN A 46 -13.78 -2.55 -16.58
CA GLN A 46 -14.29 -1.23 -16.15
C GLN A 46 -13.22 -0.42 -15.37
N VAL A 47 -12.00 -0.42 -15.87
CA VAL A 47 -10.89 0.25 -15.23
C VAL A 47 -11.07 1.77 -15.20
N GLN A 48 -10.92 2.34 -14.02
CA GLN A 48 -10.79 3.78 -13.78
C GLN A 48 -9.45 4.00 -13.08
N PHE A 49 -8.56 4.74 -13.71
CA PHE A 49 -7.23 5.03 -13.19
C PHE A 49 -7.08 6.52 -12.88
N ALA A 50 -6.67 6.82 -11.66
CA ALA A 50 -6.38 8.17 -11.19
C ALA A 50 -4.95 8.24 -10.65
N PRO A 51 -3.98 8.78 -11.41
CA PRO A 51 -2.55 8.77 -11.04
C PRO A 51 -2.26 9.37 -9.66
N ASN A 52 -3.01 10.41 -9.27
CA ASN A 52 -2.86 11.11 -7.99
C ASN A 52 -3.98 10.76 -6.99
N GLY A 53 -4.85 9.78 -7.33
CA GLY A 53 -5.92 9.33 -6.46
C GLY A 53 -5.40 8.41 -5.35
N ARG A 54 -6.19 8.29 -4.26
CA ARG A 54 -5.90 7.40 -3.13
C ARG A 54 -7.17 6.79 -2.57
N ILE A 55 -7.04 5.62 -1.94
CA ILE A 55 -8.08 5.06 -1.08
C ILE A 55 -8.10 5.87 0.22
N THR A 56 -9.25 6.44 0.58
CA THR A 56 -9.40 7.28 1.79
C THR A 56 -9.98 6.53 2.98
N CYS A 57 -10.75 5.45 2.75
CA CYS A 57 -11.44 4.70 3.79
C CYS A 57 -10.62 3.54 4.38
N PHE A 58 -9.31 3.46 4.13
CA PHE A 58 -8.50 2.34 4.59
C PHE A 58 -8.32 2.28 6.11
N GLY A 59 -8.54 3.39 6.83
CA GLY A 59 -8.58 3.41 8.29
C GLY A 59 -9.66 2.50 8.90
N GLU A 60 -10.72 2.20 8.14
CA GLU A 60 -11.81 1.30 8.54
C GLU A 60 -11.43 -0.19 8.41
N SER A 61 -10.28 -0.49 7.81
CA SER A 61 -9.82 -1.86 7.55
C SER A 61 -9.63 -2.72 8.80
N GLY A 62 -9.36 -2.11 9.96
CA GLY A 62 -8.97 -2.83 11.18
C GLY A 62 -7.57 -3.47 11.08
N LEU A 63 -6.81 -3.21 10.01
CA LEU A 63 -5.43 -3.65 9.90
C LEU A 63 -4.53 -2.82 10.81
N PRO A 64 -3.56 -3.43 11.50
CA PRO A 64 -2.59 -2.71 12.29
C PRO A 64 -1.64 -1.95 11.35
N LEU A 65 -1.83 -0.64 11.26
CA LEU A 65 -0.93 0.25 10.54
C LEU A 65 0.15 0.77 11.51
N PRO A 66 1.38 1.00 11.04
CA PRO A 66 2.38 1.70 11.83
C PRO A 66 1.91 3.13 12.15
N GLN A 67 2.40 3.70 13.25
CA GLN A 67 2.18 5.12 13.49
C GLN A 67 2.89 5.95 12.42
N TYR A 68 2.21 6.93 11.88
CA TYR A 68 2.71 7.83 10.83
C TYR A 68 2.18 9.24 11.03
N ASP A 69 2.94 10.22 10.55
CA ASP A 69 2.59 11.64 10.59
C ASP A 69 2.20 12.16 9.20
N ARG A 70 2.71 11.50 8.17
CA ARG A 70 2.42 11.86 6.78
C ARG A 70 2.07 10.62 5.96
N MET A 71 1.07 10.77 5.09
CA MET A 71 0.68 9.77 4.11
C MET A 71 0.78 10.36 2.71
N THR A 72 1.58 9.73 1.86
CA THR A 72 1.70 10.01 0.43
C THR A 72 1.27 8.78 -0.36
N GLY A 73 1.15 8.90 -1.67
CA GLY A 73 0.78 7.81 -2.55
C GLY A 73 -0.03 8.30 -3.75
N GLY A 74 -0.49 7.35 -4.54
CA GLY A 74 -1.22 7.63 -5.78
C GLY A 74 -1.56 6.34 -6.51
N GLU A 75 -1.69 6.46 -7.84
CA GLU A 75 -1.94 5.31 -8.72
C GLU A 75 -3.23 4.57 -8.34
N HIS A 76 -4.30 5.34 -8.02
CA HIS A 76 -5.58 4.75 -7.62
C HIS A 76 -6.28 4.11 -8.81
N VAL A 77 -6.54 2.82 -8.70
CA VAL A 77 -7.27 2.00 -9.66
C VAL A 77 -8.60 1.58 -9.03
N ARG A 78 -9.69 1.82 -9.74
CA ARG A 78 -10.99 1.19 -9.49
C ARG A 78 -11.33 0.32 -10.69
N ALA A 79 -11.74 -0.91 -10.43
CA ALA A 79 -12.01 -1.86 -11.51
C ALA A 79 -12.93 -2.99 -11.04
N ARG A 80 -13.25 -3.90 -11.97
CA ARG A 80 -13.84 -5.20 -11.65
C ARG A 80 -12.92 -6.34 -12.01
N TYR A 81 -12.81 -7.30 -11.11
CA TYR A 81 -12.11 -8.55 -11.33
C TYR A 81 -13.05 -9.73 -11.10
N ARG A 82 -13.35 -10.49 -12.15
CA ARG A 82 -14.29 -11.63 -12.08
C ARG A 82 -15.65 -11.29 -11.45
N GLY A 83 -16.15 -10.08 -11.71
CA GLY A 83 -17.43 -9.59 -11.20
C GLY A 83 -17.36 -8.87 -9.85
N TYR A 84 -16.25 -8.96 -9.12
CA TYR A 84 -16.04 -8.26 -7.85
C TYR A 84 -15.48 -6.86 -8.07
N GLU A 85 -15.92 -5.90 -7.26
CA GLU A 85 -15.33 -4.57 -7.26
C GLU A 85 -14.00 -4.59 -6.52
N VAL A 86 -12.98 -4.00 -7.15
CA VAL A 86 -11.63 -3.90 -6.58
C VAL A 86 -11.14 -2.45 -6.66
N GLU A 87 -10.49 -2.01 -5.59
CA GLU A 87 -9.77 -0.75 -5.52
C GLU A 87 -8.33 -1.04 -5.10
N LEU A 88 -7.37 -0.39 -5.74
CA LEU A 88 -5.93 -0.53 -5.47
C LEU A 88 -5.29 0.85 -5.46
N CYS A 89 -4.31 1.09 -4.60
CA CYS A 89 -3.46 2.28 -4.69
C CYS A 89 -2.09 2.04 -4.07
N SER A 90 -1.09 2.78 -4.53
CA SER A 90 0.22 2.85 -3.89
C SER A 90 0.17 3.81 -2.71
N ILE A 91 0.73 3.42 -1.57
CA ILE A 91 0.77 4.22 -0.34
C ILE A 91 2.18 4.18 0.25
N GLU A 92 2.59 5.34 0.76
CA GLU A 92 3.78 5.51 1.57
C GLU A 92 3.40 6.26 2.85
N LEU A 93 3.77 5.70 3.99
CA LEU A 93 3.54 6.27 5.32
C LEU A 93 4.89 6.65 5.92
N ASP A 94 5.02 7.90 6.32
CA ASP A 94 6.24 8.45 6.87
C ASP A 94 6.01 8.92 8.31
N ARG A 95 7.03 8.75 9.13
CA ARG A 95 7.10 9.29 10.49
C ARG A 95 8.03 10.48 10.51
N ASP A 96 7.62 11.54 11.20
CA ASP A 96 8.48 12.68 11.48
C ASP A 96 9.56 12.26 12.50
N VAL A 97 10.81 12.39 12.09
CA VAL A 97 12.01 12.14 12.91
C VAL A 97 12.85 13.41 13.02
N SER A 98 12.23 14.58 12.83
CA SER A 98 12.89 15.87 12.94
C SER A 98 13.49 16.02 14.34
N TYR A 99 14.79 16.31 14.37
CA TYR A 99 15.50 16.58 15.59
C TYR A 99 15.51 18.10 15.86
N THR A 100 15.05 18.49 17.02
CA THR A 100 15.24 19.88 17.52
C THR A 100 16.46 19.87 18.41
N ASP A 101 17.47 20.66 18.08
CA ASP A 101 18.66 20.81 18.91
C ASP A 101 18.25 21.43 20.26
N PRO A 102 18.46 20.74 21.40
CA PRO A 102 18.12 21.30 22.71
C PRO A 102 18.92 22.55 23.05
N ASP A 103 20.13 22.67 22.49
CA ASP A 103 21.05 23.77 22.75
C ASP A 103 20.81 25.00 21.82
N ASP A 104 20.11 24.78 20.68
CA ASP A 104 19.66 25.87 19.80
C ASP A 104 18.20 25.66 19.33
N PRO A 105 17.22 25.99 20.16
CA PRO A 105 15.81 25.85 19.81
C PRO A 105 15.35 26.78 18.68
N THR A 106 16.20 27.70 18.23
CA THR A 106 15.91 28.60 17.11
C THR A 106 16.41 28.04 15.76
N ALA A 107 17.22 26.98 15.78
CA ALA A 107 17.65 26.29 14.59
C ALA A 107 16.45 25.59 13.94
N VAL A 108 15.91 26.17 12.88
CA VAL A 108 14.86 25.55 12.06
C VAL A 108 15.51 24.48 11.18
N ASN A 109 15.57 23.25 11.69
CA ASN A 109 15.99 22.13 10.88
C ASN A 109 14.90 21.79 9.86
N ALA A 110 15.29 21.43 8.64
CA ALA A 110 14.33 20.93 7.66
C ALA A 110 13.65 19.66 8.21
N PRO A 111 12.33 19.51 8.02
CA PRO A 111 11.63 18.31 8.48
C PRO A 111 12.26 17.06 7.86
N SER A 112 12.59 16.08 8.70
CA SER A 112 13.13 14.79 8.30
C SER A 112 12.08 13.71 8.53
N TYR A 113 11.91 12.83 7.54
CA TYR A 113 10.90 11.78 7.57
C TYR A 113 11.54 10.44 7.29
N ASP A 114 11.16 9.44 8.10
CA ASP A 114 11.48 8.02 7.85
C ASP A 114 10.25 7.31 7.31
N THR A 115 10.39 6.62 6.20
CA THR A 115 9.33 5.78 5.64
C THR A 115 9.14 4.54 6.53
N VAL A 116 7.98 4.43 7.15
CA VAL A 116 7.62 3.32 8.04
C VAL A 116 6.78 2.25 7.35
N TYR A 117 6.21 2.56 6.20
CA TYR A 117 5.50 1.64 5.32
C TYR A 117 5.52 2.17 3.89
N ALA A 118 5.83 1.30 2.93
CA ALA A 118 5.63 1.57 1.52
C ALA A 118 5.04 0.32 0.86
N GLY A 119 3.98 0.50 0.06
CA GLY A 119 3.34 -0.64 -0.56
C GLY A 119 2.02 -0.36 -1.23
N LEU A 120 1.28 -1.42 -1.43
CA LEU A 120 -0.02 -1.43 -2.04
C LEU A 120 -1.11 -1.58 -0.99
N TRP A 121 -2.14 -0.73 -1.06
CA TRP A 121 -3.41 -0.95 -0.39
C TRP A 121 -4.47 -1.38 -1.39
N GLY A 122 -5.33 -2.33 -0.97
CA GLY A 122 -6.44 -2.77 -1.80
C GLY A 122 -7.70 -3.05 -1.01
N ILE A 123 -8.83 -2.91 -1.69
CA ILE A 123 -10.16 -3.25 -1.21
C ILE A 123 -10.81 -4.15 -2.26
N CYS A 124 -11.42 -5.25 -1.83
CA CYS A 124 -12.23 -6.12 -2.68
C CYS A 124 -13.61 -6.28 -2.04
N ARG A 125 -14.68 -5.97 -2.77
CA ARG A 125 -16.06 -6.12 -2.30
C ARG A 125 -16.69 -7.34 -2.96
N PHE A 126 -17.00 -8.36 -2.14
CA PHE A 126 -17.61 -9.60 -2.64
C PHE A 126 -19.12 -9.47 -2.88
N GLY A 127 -19.77 -8.43 -2.33
CA GLY A 127 -21.20 -8.21 -2.48
C GLY A 127 -22.10 -9.23 -1.76
N VAL A 128 -21.52 -10.08 -0.92
CA VAL A 128 -22.24 -11.09 -0.11
C VAL A 128 -21.70 -11.05 1.32
N PRO A 129 -22.58 -11.21 2.33
CA PRO A 129 -22.14 -11.27 3.72
C PRO A 129 -21.22 -12.46 3.99
N MET A 130 -20.25 -12.27 4.88
CA MET A 130 -19.33 -13.31 5.32
C MET A 130 -19.74 -13.84 6.71
N PRO A 131 -19.59 -15.15 6.97
CA PRO A 131 -19.98 -15.74 8.25
C PRO A 131 -19.05 -15.35 9.39
N VAL A 132 -17.89 -14.76 9.11
CA VAL A 132 -16.85 -14.41 10.07
C VAL A 132 -16.12 -13.14 9.65
N SER A 133 -15.76 -12.31 10.63
CA SER A 133 -14.70 -11.30 10.45
C SER A 133 -13.36 -11.95 10.77
N LEU A 134 -12.39 -11.72 9.88
CA LEU A 134 -11.07 -12.35 9.96
C LEU A 134 -9.99 -11.32 9.63
N THR A 135 -8.98 -11.22 10.48
CA THR A 135 -7.75 -10.47 10.18
C THR A 135 -6.57 -11.43 10.19
N PHE A 136 -5.71 -11.33 9.19
CA PHE A 136 -4.44 -12.03 9.12
C PHE A 136 -3.30 -11.05 8.88
N THR A 137 -2.20 -11.23 9.62
CA THR A 137 -1.02 -10.36 9.54
C THR A 137 0.25 -11.21 9.56
N PRO A 138 1.34 -10.78 8.92
CA PRO A 138 2.62 -11.48 9.00
C PRO A 138 3.09 -11.61 10.46
N ARG A 139 3.64 -12.77 10.82
CA ARG A 139 4.34 -12.90 12.11
C ARG A 139 5.68 -12.18 12.04
N GLY A 140 6.01 -11.39 13.04
CA GLY A 140 7.34 -10.82 13.26
C GLY A 140 7.49 -9.31 13.10
N LYS A 141 6.64 -8.61 12.33
CA LYS A 141 6.79 -7.15 12.16
C LYS A 141 5.84 -6.28 12.99
N LEU A 142 4.65 -6.76 13.35
CA LEU A 142 3.63 -5.99 14.09
C LEU A 142 2.86 -6.80 15.15
N GLY A 143 3.26 -8.03 15.39
CA GLY A 143 2.43 -9.07 16.01
C GLY A 143 2.42 -9.15 17.54
N GLN A 144 2.94 -8.20 18.32
CA GLN A 144 3.03 -8.38 19.78
C GLN A 144 1.78 -8.00 20.58
N LEU A 145 0.77 -7.36 19.99
CA LEU A 145 -0.33 -6.73 20.76
C LEU A 145 -1.71 -7.39 20.68
N VAL A 146 -1.92 -8.44 19.90
CA VAL A 146 -3.26 -9.03 19.72
C VAL A 146 -3.26 -10.53 20.05
N ARG A 147 -4.24 -10.98 20.85
CA ARG A 147 -4.48 -12.42 21.11
C ARG A 147 -4.73 -13.15 19.79
N SER A 148 -3.94 -14.18 19.51
CA SER A 148 -4.12 -15.02 18.33
C SER A 148 -5.23 -16.04 18.58
N ALA A 149 -6.18 -16.13 17.65
CA ALA A 149 -6.98 -17.35 17.52
C ALA A 149 -6.03 -18.45 17.01
N SER A 150 -5.86 -19.52 17.78
CA SER A 150 -5.10 -20.67 17.33
C SER A 150 -6.03 -21.53 16.46
N VAL A 151 -5.94 -21.37 15.16
CA VAL A 151 -6.50 -22.34 14.23
C VAL A 151 -5.42 -23.40 14.03
N GLN A 152 -5.60 -24.59 14.62
CA GLN A 152 -4.79 -25.74 14.22
C GLN A 152 -5.10 -26.05 12.75
N ASN A 153 -4.27 -25.52 11.87
CA ASN A 153 -4.35 -25.81 10.45
C ASN A 153 -3.35 -26.92 10.11
N SER A 154 -3.81 -27.85 9.28
CA SER A 154 -2.98 -28.95 8.75
C SER A 154 -1.98 -28.49 7.67
N VAL A 155 -1.94 -27.18 7.34
CA VAL A 155 -1.04 -26.64 6.33
C VAL A 155 0.26 -26.20 6.97
N ASP A 156 1.32 -26.94 6.70
CA ASP A 156 2.66 -26.63 7.19
C ASP A 156 3.08 -25.21 6.79
N GLY A 157 3.60 -24.47 7.76
CA GLY A 157 4.11 -23.12 7.54
C GLY A 157 3.06 -21.99 7.64
N PHE A 158 1.75 -22.29 7.62
CA PHE A 158 0.73 -21.24 7.65
C PHE A 158 0.72 -20.45 8.96
N GLU A 159 0.74 -21.14 10.10
CA GLU A 159 0.78 -20.50 11.42
C GLU A 159 2.13 -19.85 11.73
N GLN A 160 3.20 -20.27 11.04
CA GLN A 160 4.52 -19.65 11.14
C GLN A 160 4.55 -18.32 10.39
N GLN A 161 3.84 -18.24 9.27
CA GLN A 161 3.78 -17.06 8.42
C GLN A 161 2.76 -16.02 8.89
N PHE A 162 1.58 -16.47 9.34
CA PHE A 162 0.48 -15.60 9.69
C PHE A 162 0.04 -15.70 11.14
N LYS A 163 -0.36 -14.56 11.68
CA LYS A 163 -1.17 -14.44 12.88
C LYS A 163 -2.61 -14.18 12.45
N LEU A 164 -3.54 -15.00 12.94
CA LEU A 164 -4.97 -14.87 12.69
C LEU A 164 -5.69 -14.30 13.90
N THR A 165 -6.68 -13.47 13.64
CA THR A 165 -7.67 -13.01 14.62
C THR A 165 -9.05 -13.11 13.98
N ALA A 166 -9.99 -13.72 14.66
CA ALA A 166 -11.36 -13.87 14.17
C ALA A 166 -12.36 -13.64 15.30
N ASP A 167 -13.58 -13.27 14.95
CA ASP A 167 -14.68 -13.09 15.88
C ASP A 167 -15.42 -14.41 16.20
N ASN A 168 -15.19 -15.47 15.40
CA ASN A 168 -15.77 -16.81 15.58
C ASN A 168 -14.84 -17.91 15.05
N ASP A 169 -14.25 -18.68 15.96
CA ASP A 169 -13.28 -19.73 15.62
C ASP A 169 -13.89 -20.90 14.82
N ALA A 170 -15.14 -21.27 15.08
CA ALA A 170 -15.81 -22.35 14.35
C ALA A 170 -16.10 -21.94 12.89
N ALA A 171 -16.60 -20.73 12.70
CA ALA A 171 -16.82 -20.18 11.37
C ALA A 171 -15.51 -19.95 10.62
N LEU A 172 -14.44 -19.54 11.31
CA LEU A 172 -13.12 -19.41 10.75
C LEU A 172 -12.61 -20.74 10.18
N LYS A 173 -12.68 -21.82 10.95
CA LYS A 173 -12.27 -23.18 10.50
C LYS A 173 -13.04 -23.63 9.26
N ALA A 174 -14.34 -23.33 9.20
CA ALA A 174 -15.16 -23.66 8.04
C ALA A 174 -14.81 -22.81 6.81
N CYS A 175 -14.46 -21.54 7.00
CA CYS A 175 -14.11 -20.60 5.92
C CYS A 175 -12.69 -20.77 5.41
N LEU A 176 -11.72 -21.02 6.29
CA LEU A 176 -10.30 -21.08 5.98
C LEU A 176 -9.89 -22.54 5.69
N THR A 177 -10.29 -23.01 4.51
CA THR A 177 -9.93 -24.36 4.04
C THR A 177 -8.42 -24.46 3.74
N GLU A 178 -7.91 -25.68 3.70
CA GLU A 178 -6.51 -25.96 3.38
C GLU A 178 -6.07 -25.34 2.03
N GLU A 179 -6.93 -25.40 1.01
CA GLU A 179 -6.69 -24.77 -0.28
C GLU A 179 -6.53 -23.25 -0.17
N LYS A 180 -7.38 -22.60 0.60
CA LYS A 180 -7.30 -21.15 0.83
C LYS A 180 -6.04 -20.76 1.60
N CYS A 181 -5.64 -21.56 2.59
CA CYS A 181 -4.39 -21.35 3.32
C CYS A 181 -3.18 -21.46 2.39
N ARG A 182 -3.12 -22.45 1.50
CA ARG A 182 -2.05 -22.59 0.52
C ARG A 182 -2.01 -21.39 -0.44
N LYS A 183 -3.18 -20.89 -0.89
CA LYS A 183 -3.25 -19.69 -1.74
C LYS A 183 -2.75 -18.43 -1.03
N LEU A 184 -3.11 -18.27 0.26
CA LEU A 184 -2.60 -17.15 1.06
C LEU A 184 -1.09 -17.21 1.26
N LEU A 185 -0.54 -18.41 1.52
CA LEU A 185 0.91 -18.63 1.61
C LEU A 185 1.61 -18.29 0.28
N ALA A 186 1.05 -18.74 -0.84
CA ALA A 186 1.60 -18.42 -2.15
C ALA A 186 1.61 -16.90 -2.43
N LEU A 187 0.52 -16.19 -2.08
CA LEU A 187 0.47 -14.73 -2.18
C LEU A 187 1.50 -14.04 -1.28
N ALA A 188 1.64 -14.50 -0.03
CA ALA A 188 2.65 -13.97 0.88
C ALA A 188 4.07 -14.19 0.36
N GLY A 189 4.33 -15.32 -0.30
CA GLY A 189 5.62 -15.62 -0.92
C GLY A 189 5.97 -14.70 -2.09
N THR A 190 4.98 -14.03 -2.70
CA THR A 190 5.22 -13.03 -3.76
C THR A 190 5.43 -11.62 -3.23
N ALA A 191 5.08 -11.37 -1.96
CA ALA A 191 5.24 -10.08 -1.31
C ALA A 191 6.65 -9.95 -0.72
N GLU A 192 7.40 -8.93 -1.13
CA GLU A 192 8.79 -8.72 -0.65
C GLU A 192 8.86 -8.37 0.85
N GLY A 193 7.84 -7.69 1.38
CA GLY A 193 7.84 -7.18 2.75
C GLY A 193 6.81 -7.80 3.68
N GLY A 194 5.65 -8.14 3.19
CA GLY A 194 4.57 -8.72 3.97
C GLY A 194 3.21 -8.58 3.30
N PHE A 195 2.32 -9.51 3.62
CA PHE A 195 0.94 -9.51 3.15
C PHE A 195 0.00 -9.62 4.35
N SER A 196 -0.90 -8.65 4.48
CA SER A 196 -1.93 -8.64 5.52
C SER A 196 -3.30 -8.39 4.93
N GLY A 197 -4.34 -8.84 5.61
CA GLY A 197 -5.70 -8.61 5.18
C GLY A 197 -6.70 -8.68 6.32
N SER A 198 -7.84 -8.01 6.11
CA SER A 198 -8.97 -7.98 7.02
C SER A 198 -10.25 -8.17 6.23
N LEU A 199 -10.93 -9.29 6.45
CA LEU A 199 -12.22 -9.61 5.88
C LEU A 199 -13.32 -9.25 6.88
N HIS A 200 -14.23 -8.39 6.46
CA HIS A 200 -15.37 -7.96 7.26
C HIS A 200 -16.62 -8.78 6.96
N ARG A 201 -17.58 -8.77 7.90
CA ARG A 201 -18.86 -9.50 7.73
C ARG A 201 -19.74 -9.00 6.60
N ASP A 202 -19.56 -7.76 6.18
CA ASP A 202 -20.26 -7.17 5.02
C ASP A 202 -19.74 -7.68 3.67
N GLY A 203 -18.69 -8.50 3.68
CA GLY A 203 -18.05 -9.02 2.48
C GLY A 203 -16.99 -8.09 1.89
N THR A 204 -16.49 -7.13 2.66
CA THR A 204 -15.37 -6.28 2.26
C THR A 204 -14.06 -6.89 2.76
N LEU A 205 -13.14 -7.13 1.85
CA LEU A 205 -11.75 -7.52 2.15
C LEU A 205 -10.84 -6.31 1.92
N TYR A 206 -10.21 -5.85 2.98
CA TYR A 206 -9.08 -4.92 2.93
C TYR A 206 -7.78 -5.74 2.91
N PHE A 207 -6.81 -5.33 2.12
CA PHE A 207 -5.50 -5.98 2.12
C PHE A 207 -4.38 -4.97 1.89
N ALA A 208 -3.22 -5.29 2.44
CA ALA A 208 -2.01 -4.51 2.33
C ALA A 208 -0.85 -5.42 1.95
N VAL A 209 -0.08 -5.00 0.95
CA VAL A 209 1.14 -5.67 0.48
C VAL A 209 2.29 -4.70 0.68
N GLU A 210 3.17 -5.01 1.61
CA GLU A 210 4.38 -4.21 1.81
C GLU A 210 5.36 -4.54 0.68
N ASN A 211 5.67 -3.55 -0.12
CA ASN A 211 6.71 -3.59 -1.13
C ASN A 211 7.31 -2.19 -1.26
N ASN A 212 8.58 -2.07 -1.50
CA ASN A 212 9.24 -0.77 -1.61
C ASN A 212 9.10 -0.14 -3.00
N LYS A 213 8.18 -0.61 -3.84
CA LYS A 213 8.15 -0.25 -5.27
C LYS A 213 6.87 0.43 -5.76
N GLY A 214 5.79 0.46 -4.97
CA GLY A 214 4.49 0.93 -5.48
C GLY A 214 3.88 -0.01 -6.55
N LEU A 215 2.77 0.42 -7.18
CA LEU A 215 1.98 -0.42 -8.10
C LEU A 215 2.66 -0.60 -9.47
N PHE A 216 3.32 0.44 -9.97
CA PHE A 216 3.89 0.51 -11.33
C PHE A 216 5.37 0.95 -11.36
N LYS A 217 6.14 0.65 -10.33
CA LYS A 217 7.57 0.98 -10.27
C LYS A 217 8.44 -0.24 -10.51
#